data_cf899cfdee39dc8ae32c542282505aef
#
_entry.id   cf899cfdee39dc8ae32c542282505aef
#
_cell.length_a   1.000
_cell.length_b   1.000
_cell.length_c   1.000
_cell.angle_alpha   90.00
_cell.angle_beta   90.00
_cell.angle_gamma   90.00
#
_symmetry.space_group_name_H-M   'P 1'
#
loop_
_entity.id
_entity.type
_entity.pdbx_description
1 polymer ?
#
loop_
_entity_poly.entity_id
_entity_poly.type
_entity_poly.pdbx_seq_one_letter_code
_entity_poly.pdbx_strand_id
1 'polypeptide(L)'
;GAKVVLVDLDSEALAAVAARLGGGVAVYAGDITTPEANAAMVALATERFGGVDVFLANAGIEGTVAPLSTQSVEVFDRVMAVNVRGVWLGLQAVFPAMAKRGGGSVIITSSVAGIGGTAGLSPYVTSKHAVIGMMRCAALEGAADRIRVNTVNPSPVETRMMRSLEDGMMPGDGQAAHATIAAGIPLGEYAQPADIANMMCFLASDEARFMTGGVYMVDGGISAK
;
A
#
# COMPACT_ATOMS: atom_id res chain seq x y z
N GLY A 1 2.20 6.57 20.27
CA GLY A 1 1.64 7.89 20.52
C GLY A 1 1.24 8.66 19.25
N ALA A 2 1.26 8.03 18.04
CA ALA A 2 0.79 8.70 16.81
C ALA A 2 -0.72 8.92 16.84
N LYS A 3 -1.16 10.03 16.25
CA LYS A 3 -2.57 10.29 15.94
C LYS A 3 -2.84 9.76 14.54
N VAL A 4 -3.96 9.07 14.34
CA VAL A 4 -4.21 8.32 13.10
C VAL A 4 -5.58 8.64 12.53
N VAL A 5 -5.64 8.89 11.21
CA VAL A 5 -6.87 8.84 10.43
C VAL A 5 -6.88 7.50 9.68
N LEU A 6 -7.83 6.64 10.01
CA LEU A 6 -8.07 5.38 9.30
C LEU A 6 -9.04 5.63 8.17
N VAL A 7 -8.71 5.13 6.98
CA VAL A 7 -9.53 5.30 5.76
C VAL A 7 -9.78 3.94 5.13
N ASP A 8 -11.04 3.61 4.90
CA ASP A 8 -11.48 2.41 4.18
C ASP A 8 -12.88 2.63 3.61
N LEU A 9 -13.35 1.72 2.76
CA LEU A 9 -14.75 1.66 2.32
C LEU A 9 -15.66 1.07 3.41
N ASP A 10 -15.12 0.19 4.24
CA ASP A 10 -15.84 -0.57 5.28
C ASP A 10 -15.86 0.21 6.60
N SER A 11 -16.97 0.89 6.84
CA SER A 11 -17.18 1.69 8.06
C SER A 11 -17.23 0.84 9.34
N GLU A 12 -17.67 -0.42 9.27
CA GLU A 12 -17.74 -1.31 10.44
C GLU A 12 -16.34 -1.78 10.83
N ALA A 13 -15.52 -2.18 9.84
CA ALA A 13 -14.12 -2.52 10.05
C ALA A 13 -13.33 -1.34 10.62
N LEU A 14 -13.56 -0.12 10.12
CA LEU A 14 -12.95 1.11 10.66
C LEU A 14 -13.30 1.32 12.12
N ALA A 15 -14.59 1.19 12.48
CA ALA A 15 -15.05 1.36 13.85
C ALA A 15 -14.45 0.32 14.80
N ALA A 16 -14.35 -0.94 14.36
CA ALA A 16 -13.75 -2.02 15.14
C ALA A 16 -12.25 -1.78 15.41
N VAL A 17 -11.50 -1.31 14.41
CA VAL A 17 -10.08 -0.98 14.57
C VAL A 17 -9.90 0.24 15.47
N ALA A 18 -10.69 1.29 15.29
CA ALA A 18 -10.63 2.50 16.11
C ALA A 18 -10.91 2.19 17.59
N ALA A 19 -11.87 1.34 17.89
CA ALA A 19 -12.18 0.91 19.26
C ALA A 19 -10.99 0.20 19.94
N ARG A 20 -10.21 -0.59 19.18
CA ARG A 20 -9.01 -1.28 19.67
C ARG A 20 -7.84 -0.33 19.94
N LEU A 21 -7.70 0.71 19.13
CA LEU A 21 -6.57 1.66 19.21
C LEU A 21 -6.80 2.73 20.30
N GLY A 22 -8.04 3.00 20.66
CA GLY A 22 -8.38 3.98 21.69
C GLY A 22 -8.25 5.43 21.23
N GLY A 23 -7.92 6.33 22.15
CA GLY A 23 -7.86 7.77 21.89
C GLY A 23 -6.78 8.16 20.86
N GLY A 24 -7.05 9.20 20.09
CA GLY A 24 -6.11 9.69 19.05
C GLY A 24 -6.37 9.11 17.66
N VAL A 25 -7.51 8.45 17.47
CA VAL A 25 -7.94 7.91 16.18
C VAL A 25 -9.17 8.65 15.66
N ALA A 26 -9.19 8.95 14.38
CA ALA A 26 -10.35 9.37 13.60
C ALA A 26 -10.56 8.38 12.45
N VAL A 27 -11.79 8.25 11.97
CA VAL A 27 -12.14 7.34 10.87
C VAL A 27 -12.80 8.12 9.76
N TYR A 28 -12.54 7.71 8.53
CA TYR A 28 -13.18 8.22 7.34
C TYR A 28 -13.56 7.06 6.41
N ALA A 29 -14.86 6.83 6.24
CA ALA A 29 -15.36 5.87 5.27
C ALA A 29 -15.49 6.56 3.90
N GLY A 30 -14.66 6.16 2.91
CA GLY A 30 -14.66 6.80 1.61
C GLY A 30 -13.86 6.05 0.56
N ASP A 31 -14.22 6.30 -0.70
CA ASP A 31 -13.57 5.70 -1.86
C ASP A 31 -12.37 6.55 -2.30
N ILE A 32 -11.17 6.05 -2.05
CA ILE A 32 -9.91 6.71 -2.41
C ILE A 32 -9.74 6.90 -3.93
N THR A 33 -10.56 6.28 -4.76
CA THR A 33 -10.51 6.50 -6.22
C THR A 33 -11.15 7.82 -6.64
N THR A 34 -11.68 8.60 -5.69
CA THR A 34 -12.29 9.92 -5.93
C THR A 34 -11.46 11.05 -5.34
N PRO A 35 -11.35 12.22 -6.03
CA PRO A 35 -10.66 13.39 -5.49
C PRO A 35 -11.27 13.90 -4.18
N GLU A 36 -12.60 13.82 -4.07
CA GLU A 36 -13.38 14.32 -2.94
C GLU A 36 -13.03 13.55 -1.65
N ALA A 37 -12.93 12.23 -1.73
CA ALA A 37 -12.56 11.40 -0.59
C ALA A 37 -11.12 11.69 -0.11
N ASN A 38 -10.19 11.88 -1.05
CA ASN A 38 -8.82 12.22 -0.71
C ASN A 38 -8.70 13.61 -0.09
N ALA A 39 -9.45 14.59 -0.57
CA ALA A 39 -9.51 15.91 0.04
C ALA A 39 -10.13 15.85 1.45
N ALA A 40 -11.20 15.09 1.64
CA ALA A 40 -11.89 14.96 2.92
C ALA A 40 -11.03 14.28 4.00
N MET A 41 -10.27 13.22 3.67
CA MET A 41 -9.38 12.57 4.64
C MET A 41 -8.26 13.52 5.13
N VAL A 42 -7.71 14.36 4.23
CA VAL A 42 -6.69 15.36 4.59
C VAL A 42 -7.30 16.49 5.40
N ALA A 43 -8.51 16.94 5.06
CA ALA A 43 -9.24 17.94 5.84
C ALA A 43 -9.50 17.45 7.27
N LEU A 44 -9.96 16.18 7.42
CA LEU A 44 -10.18 15.55 8.71
C LEU A 44 -8.89 15.46 9.54
N ALA A 45 -7.77 15.07 8.92
CA ALA A 45 -6.47 15.02 9.61
C ALA A 45 -6.02 16.42 10.07
N THR A 46 -6.25 17.42 9.24
CA THR A 46 -5.89 18.81 9.55
C THR A 46 -6.75 19.38 10.69
N GLU A 47 -8.05 19.15 10.65
CA GLU A 47 -8.99 19.60 11.67
C GLU A 47 -8.74 18.94 13.02
N ARG A 48 -8.60 17.61 13.03
CA ARG A 48 -8.50 16.83 14.26
C ARG A 48 -7.10 16.82 14.87
N PHE A 49 -6.06 16.93 14.05
CA PHE A 49 -4.68 16.68 14.46
C PHE A 49 -3.69 17.75 14.01
N GLY A 50 -4.11 18.76 13.27
CA GLY A 50 -3.31 19.92 12.87
C GLY A 50 -2.51 19.72 11.57
N GLY A 51 -2.68 18.60 10.86
CA GLY A 51 -2.03 18.33 9.56
C GLY A 51 -1.70 16.88 9.34
N VAL A 52 -0.86 16.62 8.33
CA VAL A 52 -0.39 15.28 7.94
C VAL A 52 1.13 15.25 7.98
N ASP A 53 1.69 14.41 8.83
CA ASP A 53 3.14 14.18 8.94
C ASP A 53 3.56 12.89 8.21
N VAL A 54 2.66 11.89 8.19
CA VAL A 54 2.89 10.59 7.55
C VAL A 54 1.67 10.19 6.73
N PHE A 55 1.90 9.69 5.51
CA PHE A 55 0.86 9.12 4.67
C PHE A 55 1.22 7.70 4.24
N LEU A 56 0.38 6.73 4.59
CA LEU A 56 0.49 5.35 4.16
C LEU A 56 -0.51 5.08 3.04
N ALA A 57 -0.04 5.06 1.79
CA ALA A 57 -0.84 4.67 0.64
C ALA A 57 -0.84 3.13 0.53
N ASN A 58 -1.67 2.49 1.36
CA ASN A 58 -1.68 1.04 1.55
C ASN A 58 -2.86 0.34 0.88
N ALA A 59 -3.99 1.02 0.68
CA ALA A 59 -5.16 0.41 0.06
C ALA A 59 -4.84 -0.16 -1.33
N GLY A 60 -5.35 -1.36 -1.60
CA GLY A 60 -5.11 -2.04 -2.86
C GLY A 60 -5.94 -3.32 -2.99
N ILE A 61 -6.11 -3.76 -4.23
CA ILE A 61 -6.80 -5.00 -4.59
C ILE A 61 -5.94 -5.83 -5.55
N GLU A 62 -6.13 -7.16 -5.51
CA GLU A 62 -5.38 -8.13 -6.32
C GLU A 62 -5.94 -8.31 -7.75
N GLY A 63 -7.24 -8.09 -7.92
CA GLY A 63 -7.97 -8.48 -9.14
C GLY A 63 -8.24 -9.99 -9.18
N THR A 64 -8.29 -10.56 -10.39
CA THR A 64 -8.53 -12.00 -10.59
C THR A 64 -7.31 -12.69 -11.18
N VAL A 65 -7.09 -13.95 -10.82
CA VAL A 65 -6.08 -14.80 -11.44
C VAL A 65 -6.61 -15.33 -12.77
N ALA A 66 -6.04 -14.86 -13.88
CA ALA A 66 -6.41 -15.29 -15.22
C ALA A 66 -5.27 -15.04 -16.22
N PRO A 67 -5.15 -15.84 -17.30
CA PRO A 67 -4.21 -15.58 -18.38
C PRO A 67 -4.42 -14.17 -18.97
N LEU A 68 -3.34 -13.52 -19.41
CA LEU A 68 -3.40 -12.17 -20.00
C LEU A 68 -4.43 -12.07 -21.15
N SER A 69 -4.52 -13.11 -21.98
CA SER A 69 -5.43 -13.15 -23.14
C SER A 69 -6.93 -13.22 -22.79
N THR A 70 -7.26 -13.57 -21.55
CA THR A 70 -8.65 -13.71 -21.07
C THR A 70 -8.94 -12.78 -19.87
N GLN A 71 -7.99 -11.94 -19.49
CA GLN A 71 -8.17 -11.00 -18.39
C GLN A 71 -9.22 -9.95 -18.76
N SER A 72 -10.18 -9.72 -17.85
CA SER A 72 -11.25 -8.74 -18.08
C SER A 72 -10.71 -7.30 -18.04
N VAL A 73 -11.19 -6.47 -18.98
CA VAL A 73 -10.87 -5.03 -19.01
C VAL A 73 -11.40 -4.34 -17.76
N GLU A 74 -12.59 -4.72 -17.29
CA GLU A 74 -13.22 -4.16 -16.08
C GLU A 74 -12.39 -4.46 -14.83
N VAL A 75 -11.79 -5.67 -14.75
CA VAL A 75 -10.87 -6.02 -13.66
C VAL A 75 -9.61 -5.19 -13.75
N PHE A 76 -9.03 -5.04 -14.94
CA PHE A 76 -7.87 -4.18 -15.17
C PHE A 76 -8.16 -2.74 -14.73
N ASP A 77 -9.24 -2.14 -15.20
CA ASP A 77 -9.63 -0.76 -14.89
C ASP A 77 -9.84 -0.56 -13.39
N ARG A 78 -10.49 -1.52 -12.71
CA ARG A 78 -10.72 -1.46 -11.27
C ARG A 78 -9.41 -1.55 -10.47
N VAL A 79 -8.51 -2.45 -10.85
CA VAL A 79 -7.18 -2.57 -10.21
C VAL A 79 -6.38 -1.28 -10.40
N MET A 80 -6.37 -0.72 -11.61
CA MET A 80 -5.68 0.54 -11.89
C MET A 80 -6.32 1.73 -11.16
N ALA A 81 -7.65 1.77 -11.06
CA ALA A 81 -8.34 2.81 -10.31
C ALA A 81 -7.95 2.81 -8.83
N VAL A 82 -7.96 1.66 -8.17
CA VAL A 82 -7.64 1.56 -6.75
C VAL A 82 -6.14 1.69 -6.51
N ASN A 83 -5.34 0.83 -7.16
CA ASN A 83 -3.92 0.68 -6.82
C ASN A 83 -3.05 1.81 -7.36
N VAL A 84 -3.47 2.51 -8.41
CA VAL A 84 -2.67 3.56 -9.07
C VAL A 84 -3.31 4.93 -8.91
N ARG A 85 -4.54 5.11 -9.44
CA ARG A 85 -5.23 6.39 -9.39
C ARG A 85 -5.49 6.83 -7.94
N GLY A 86 -5.91 5.90 -7.06
CA GLY A 86 -6.13 6.20 -5.64
C GLY A 86 -4.86 6.69 -4.95
N VAL A 87 -3.71 6.05 -5.21
CA VAL A 87 -2.42 6.50 -4.70
C VAL A 87 -2.06 7.88 -5.23
N TRP A 88 -2.22 8.12 -6.53
CA TRP A 88 -1.93 9.41 -7.15
C TRP A 88 -2.76 10.55 -6.58
N LEU A 89 -4.08 10.33 -6.41
CA LEU A 89 -4.98 11.31 -5.77
C LEU A 89 -4.60 11.57 -4.32
N GLY A 90 -4.22 10.52 -3.59
CA GLY A 90 -3.70 10.65 -2.22
C GLY A 90 -2.46 11.54 -2.17
N LEU A 91 -1.48 11.33 -3.05
CA LEU A 91 -0.28 12.18 -3.16
C LEU A 91 -0.65 13.64 -3.44
N GLN A 92 -1.54 13.90 -4.41
CA GLN A 92 -2.00 15.25 -4.71
C GLN A 92 -2.63 15.95 -3.51
N ALA A 93 -3.38 15.20 -2.69
CA ALA A 93 -4.05 15.77 -1.52
C ALA A 93 -3.09 16.03 -0.35
N VAL A 94 -2.13 15.10 -0.08
CA VAL A 94 -1.26 15.21 1.10
C VAL A 94 -0.08 16.13 0.90
N PHE A 95 0.47 16.27 -0.31
CA PHE A 95 1.67 17.07 -0.57
C PHE A 95 1.54 18.54 -0.09
N PRO A 96 0.46 19.27 -0.45
CA PRO A 96 0.29 20.64 0.05
C PRO A 96 0.13 20.72 1.57
N ALA A 97 -0.47 19.70 2.20
CA ALA A 97 -0.65 19.66 3.64
C ALA A 97 0.68 19.39 4.36
N MET A 98 1.50 18.47 3.84
CA MET A 98 2.83 18.17 4.35
C MET A 98 3.80 19.34 4.17
N ALA A 99 3.78 20.02 3.01
CA ALA A 99 4.60 21.22 2.77
C ALA A 99 4.30 22.31 3.80
N LYS A 100 3.03 22.55 4.15
CA LYS A 100 2.62 23.48 5.21
C LYS A 100 3.12 23.06 6.60
N ARG A 101 3.32 21.76 6.84
CA ARG A 101 3.90 21.21 8.07
C ARG A 101 5.42 21.30 8.12
N GLY A 102 6.07 21.61 6.99
CA GLY A 102 7.52 21.68 6.85
C GLY A 102 8.19 20.38 6.48
N GLY A 103 7.42 19.43 5.95
CA GLY A 103 7.87 18.12 5.46
C GLY A 103 6.95 16.97 5.85
N GLY A 104 7.36 15.76 5.50
CA GLY A 104 6.61 14.55 5.84
C GLY A 104 7.22 13.27 5.27
N SER A 105 6.58 12.15 5.54
CA SER A 105 6.95 10.85 5.01
C SER A 105 5.77 10.16 4.33
N VAL A 106 5.93 9.83 3.07
CA VAL A 106 4.98 9.02 2.29
C VAL A 106 5.54 7.63 2.10
N ILE A 107 4.75 6.62 2.44
CA ILE A 107 5.07 5.21 2.20
C ILE A 107 3.99 4.60 1.33
N ILE A 108 4.38 4.09 0.18
CA ILE A 108 3.46 3.44 -0.76
C ILE A 108 3.67 1.93 -0.69
N THR A 109 2.60 1.18 -0.50
CA THR A 109 2.64 -0.29 -0.54
C THR A 109 2.65 -0.78 -1.99
N SER A 110 3.85 -1.15 -2.47
CA SER A 110 4.01 -1.88 -3.72
C SER A 110 3.96 -3.39 -3.47
N SER A 111 4.88 -4.16 -4.01
CA SER A 111 4.99 -5.62 -3.87
C SER A 111 6.31 -6.09 -4.51
N VAL A 112 6.75 -7.32 -4.28
CA VAL A 112 7.70 -8.02 -5.15
C VAL A 112 7.22 -8.03 -6.61
N ALA A 113 5.90 -8.06 -6.82
CA ALA A 113 5.26 -7.91 -8.13
C ALA A 113 5.46 -6.52 -8.78
N GLY A 114 6.01 -5.54 -8.05
CA GLY A 114 6.39 -4.23 -8.59
C GLY A 114 7.76 -4.19 -9.26
N ILE A 115 8.56 -5.25 -9.11
CA ILE A 115 9.89 -5.40 -9.71
C ILE A 115 10.06 -6.69 -10.50
N GLY A 116 9.08 -7.60 -10.42
CA GLY A 116 9.06 -8.87 -11.11
C GLY A 116 7.69 -9.18 -11.71
N GLY A 117 7.62 -10.20 -12.56
CA GLY A 117 6.39 -10.68 -13.17
C GLY A 117 5.77 -11.84 -12.40
N THR A 118 4.43 -11.95 -12.45
CA THR A 118 3.69 -13.11 -11.96
C THR A 118 2.64 -13.49 -13.00
N ALA A 119 2.74 -14.69 -13.53
CA ALA A 119 1.76 -15.20 -14.50
C ALA A 119 0.35 -15.18 -13.90
N GLY A 120 -0.63 -14.77 -14.69
CA GLY A 120 -2.03 -14.70 -14.27
C GLY A 120 -2.42 -13.42 -13.50
N LEU A 121 -1.47 -12.55 -13.13
CA LEU A 121 -1.71 -11.34 -12.33
C LEU A 121 -1.35 -10.04 -13.06
N SER A 122 -1.50 -9.99 -14.38
CA SER A 122 -1.03 -8.84 -15.18
C SER A 122 -1.59 -7.49 -14.73
N PRO A 123 -2.87 -7.29 -14.34
CA PRO A 123 -3.35 -6.00 -13.83
C PRO A 123 -2.65 -5.60 -12.53
N TYR A 124 -2.51 -6.53 -11.60
CA TYR A 124 -1.86 -6.29 -10.32
C TYR A 124 -0.38 -5.94 -10.50
N VAL A 125 0.36 -6.76 -11.25
CA VAL A 125 1.78 -6.54 -11.57
C VAL A 125 1.98 -5.17 -12.21
N THR A 126 1.17 -4.82 -13.21
CA THR A 126 1.21 -3.50 -13.86
C THR A 126 0.99 -2.38 -12.85
N SER A 127 0.00 -2.51 -11.97
CA SER A 127 -0.30 -1.50 -10.97
C SER A 127 0.85 -1.28 -9.97
N LYS A 128 1.52 -2.37 -9.56
CA LYS A 128 2.62 -2.30 -8.58
C LYS A 128 3.92 -1.75 -9.19
N HIS A 129 4.16 -1.97 -10.48
CA HIS A 129 5.22 -1.27 -11.23
C HIS A 129 4.92 0.23 -11.37
N ALA A 130 3.66 0.57 -11.69
CA ALA A 130 3.25 1.96 -11.87
C ALA A 130 3.50 2.81 -10.62
N VAL A 131 3.19 2.29 -9.42
CA VAL A 131 3.39 3.06 -8.19
C VAL A 131 4.86 3.23 -7.82
N ILE A 132 5.76 2.34 -8.26
CA ILE A 132 7.21 2.54 -8.11
C ILE A 132 7.69 3.71 -8.99
N GLY A 133 7.20 3.79 -10.24
CA GLY A 133 7.47 4.93 -11.10
C GLY A 133 6.95 6.25 -10.51
N MET A 134 5.71 6.23 -10.03
CA MET A 134 5.07 7.36 -9.35
C MET A 134 5.85 7.81 -8.11
N MET A 135 6.27 6.87 -7.28
CA MET A 135 7.10 7.14 -6.09
C MET A 135 8.37 7.90 -6.44
N ARG A 136 9.07 7.50 -7.51
CA ARG A 136 10.32 8.16 -7.93
C ARG A 136 10.10 9.62 -8.34
N CYS A 137 9.04 9.90 -9.11
CA CYS A 137 8.67 11.28 -9.46
C CYS A 137 8.32 12.08 -8.19
N ALA A 138 7.46 11.54 -7.35
CA ALA A 138 7.02 12.17 -6.12
C ALA A 138 8.19 12.45 -5.13
N ALA A 139 9.18 11.55 -5.06
CA ALA A 139 10.37 11.75 -4.24
C ALA A 139 11.22 12.93 -4.71
N LEU A 140 11.36 13.12 -6.02
CA LEU A 140 12.09 14.26 -6.60
C LEU A 140 11.34 15.57 -6.41
N GLU A 141 10.03 15.56 -6.65
CA GLU A 141 9.18 16.74 -6.51
C GLU A 141 9.01 17.18 -5.05
N GLY A 142 8.88 16.22 -4.12
CA GLY A 142 8.69 16.49 -2.70
C GLY A 142 9.96 16.94 -1.96
N ALA A 143 11.15 16.76 -2.55
CA ALA A 143 12.43 16.99 -1.87
C ALA A 143 12.62 18.44 -1.40
N ALA A 144 12.18 19.43 -2.19
CA ALA A 144 12.27 20.86 -1.83
C ALA A 144 11.44 21.19 -0.57
N ASP A 145 10.33 20.50 -0.37
CA ASP A 145 9.43 20.62 0.78
C ASP A 145 9.77 19.65 1.92
N ARG A 146 10.90 18.94 1.84
CA ARG A 146 11.33 17.89 2.79
C ARG A 146 10.32 16.74 2.92
N ILE A 147 9.59 16.43 1.86
CA ILE A 147 8.69 15.29 1.80
C ILE A 147 9.49 14.11 1.24
N ARG A 148 9.61 13.05 2.03
CA ARG A 148 10.23 11.79 1.63
C ARG A 148 9.17 10.85 1.07
N VAL A 149 9.47 10.15 -0.02
CA VAL A 149 8.54 9.20 -0.62
C VAL A 149 9.28 7.90 -0.92
N ASN A 150 8.77 6.79 -0.41
CA ASN A 150 9.38 5.47 -0.55
C ASN A 150 8.33 4.40 -0.82
N THR A 151 8.73 3.25 -1.38
CA THR A 151 7.87 2.07 -1.44
C THR A 151 8.35 0.99 -0.49
N VAL A 152 7.39 0.30 0.13
CA VAL A 152 7.59 -1.00 0.77
C VAL A 152 7.06 -2.07 -0.18
N ASN A 153 7.86 -3.12 -0.40
CA ASN A 153 7.63 -4.15 -1.39
C ASN A 153 7.56 -5.53 -0.71
N PRO A 154 6.38 -5.92 -0.20
CA PRO A 154 6.21 -7.22 0.45
C PRO A 154 6.29 -8.39 -0.53
N SER A 155 6.73 -9.54 -0.03
CA SER A 155 6.40 -10.87 -0.54
C SER A 155 4.97 -11.26 -0.14
N PRO A 156 4.52 -12.51 -0.38
CA PRO A 156 3.29 -13.01 0.24
C PRO A 156 3.25 -12.76 1.75
N VAL A 157 2.14 -12.19 2.21
CA VAL A 157 1.89 -11.84 3.63
C VAL A 157 0.64 -12.59 4.08
N GLU A 158 0.61 -13.09 5.30
CA GLU A 158 -0.55 -13.78 5.90
C GLU A 158 -1.78 -12.87 5.99
N THR A 159 -2.54 -12.79 4.90
CA THR A 159 -3.69 -11.90 4.75
C THR A 159 -4.82 -12.55 3.96
N ARG A 160 -6.03 -11.96 4.04
CA ARG A 160 -7.18 -12.36 3.21
C ARG A 160 -6.87 -12.27 1.70
N MET A 161 -6.12 -11.25 1.27
CA MET A 161 -5.73 -11.09 -0.13
C MET A 161 -4.96 -12.32 -0.64
N MET A 162 -4.01 -12.83 0.14
CA MET A 162 -3.27 -14.03 -0.25
C MET A 162 -4.15 -15.27 -0.28
N ARG A 163 -5.12 -15.43 0.64
CA ARG A 163 -6.10 -16.54 0.55
C ARG A 163 -6.90 -16.49 -0.75
N SER A 164 -7.33 -15.29 -1.17
CA SER A 164 -8.02 -15.09 -2.45
C SER A 164 -7.15 -15.47 -3.66
N LEU A 165 -5.86 -15.12 -3.64
CA LEU A 165 -4.92 -15.48 -4.70
C LEU A 165 -4.62 -16.98 -4.74
N GLU A 166 -4.45 -17.63 -3.59
CA GLU A 166 -4.25 -19.06 -3.47
C GLU A 166 -5.42 -19.85 -4.05
N ASP A 167 -6.65 -19.47 -3.68
CA ASP A 167 -7.86 -20.07 -4.24
C ASP A 167 -7.99 -19.85 -5.76
N GLY A 168 -7.56 -18.69 -6.25
CA GLY A 168 -7.53 -18.39 -7.67
C GLY A 168 -6.46 -19.17 -8.44
N MET A 169 -5.33 -19.49 -7.82
CA MET A 169 -4.23 -20.27 -8.42
C MET A 169 -4.50 -21.78 -8.41
N MET A 170 -5.07 -22.28 -7.32
CA MET A 170 -5.43 -23.70 -7.12
C MET A 170 -6.86 -23.79 -6.57
N PRO A 171 -7.89 -23.70 -7.42
CA PRO A 171 -9.27 -23.74 -6.96
C PRO A 171 -9.58 -25.03 -6.18
N GLY A 172 -10.05 -24.88 -4.95
CA GLY A 172 -10.38 -25.98 -4.04
C GLY A 172 -9.20 -26.58 -3.28
N ASP A 173 -7.97 -26.12 -3.51
CA ASP A 173 -6.78 -26.55 -2.75
C ASP A 173 -5.84 -25.37 -2.41
N GLY A 174 -6.39 -24.35 -1.77
CA GLY A 174 -5.62 -23.17 -1.34
C GLY A 174 -4.47 -23.51 -0.38
N GLN A 175 -4.58 -24.62 0.38
CA GLN A 175 -3.50 -25.05 1.26
C GLN A 175 -2.28 -25.56 0.48
N ALA A 176 -2.47 -26.29 -0.60
CA ALA A 176 -1.38 -26.71 -1.47
C ALA A 176 -0.75 -25.51 -2.20
N ALA A 177 -1.58 -24.55 -2.64
CA ALA A 177 -1.09 -23.30 -3.20
C ALA A 177 -0.21 -22.54 -2.19
N HIS A 178 -0.67 -22.38 -0.94
CA HIS A 178 0.10 -21.76 0.14
C HIS A 178 1.45 -22.44 0.35
N ALA A 179 1.46 -23.77 0.50
CA ALA A 179 2.69 -24.53 0.72
C ALA A 179 3.69 -24.36 -0.45
N THR A 180 3.16 -24.38 -1.69
CA THR A 180 3.98 -24.22 -2.90
C THR A 180 4.60 -22.82 -2.98
N ILE A 181 3.83 -21.78 -2.68
CA ILE A 181 4.31 -20.39 -2.68
C ILE A 181 5.32 -20.18 -1.56
N ALA A 182 5.04 -20.68 -0.33
CA ALA A 182 5.94 -20.57 0.82
C ALA A 182 7.29 -21.24 0.53
N ALA A 183 7.29 -22.42 -0.08
CA ALA A 183 8.52 -23.11 -0.47
C ALA A 183 9.36 -22.33 -1.51
N GLY A 184 8.74 -21.41 -2.25
CA GLY A 184 9.43 -20.50 -3.17
C GLY A 184 10.12 -19.32 -2.47
N ILE A 185 9.78 -19.02 -1.24
CA ILE A 185 10.39 -17.96 -0.42
C ILE A 185 11.66 -18.52 0.24
N PRO A 186 12.85 -17.90 0.12
CA PRO A 186 14.06 -18.42 0.74
C PRO A 186 13.99 -18.64 2.26
N LEU A 187 13.25 -17.79 2.99
CA LEU A 187 12.99 -17.99 4.42
C LEU A 187 11.95 -19.08 4.72
N GLY A 188 11.27 -19.63 3.70
CA GLY A 188 10.38 -20.79 3.81
C GLY A 188 8.98 -20.51 4.34
N GLU A 189 8.60 -19.25 4.55
CA GLU A 189 7.31 -18.86 5.11
C GLU A 189 6.80 -17.54 4.55
N TYR A 190 5.51 -17.25 4.72
CA TYR A 190 4.94 -15.94 4.43
C TYR A 190 5.34 -14.93 5.52
N ALA A 191 5.52 -13.68 5.12
CA ALA A 191 5.67 -12.60 6.08
C ALA A 191 4.39 -12.41 6.92
N GLN A 192 4.55 -11.98 8.16
CA GLN A 192 3.42 -11.53 8.97
C GLN A 192 3.12 -10.04 8.68
N PRO A 193 1.88 -9.56 8.87
CA PRO A 193 1.57 -8.14 8.74
C PRO A 193 2.47 -7.23 9.58
N ALA A 194 2.94 -7.71 10.73
CA ALA A 194 3.86 -7.00 11.61
C ALA A 194 5.23 -6.74 10.96
N ASP A 195 5.72 -7.65 10.11
CA ASP A 195 7.02 -7.49 9.44
C ASP A 195 6.97 -6.29 8.48
N ILE A 196 5.86 -6.15 7.77
CA ILE A 196 5.63 -5.04 6.86
C ILE A 196 5.43 -3.73 7.62
N ALA A 197 4.63 -3.76 8.71
CA ALA A 197 4.37 -2.61 9.55
C ALA A 197 5.65 -2.07 10.20
N ASN A 198 6.59 -2.93 10.61
CA ASN A 198 7.87 -2.52 11.18
C ASN A 198 8.70 -1.69 10.19
N MET A 199 8.79 -2.11 8.91
CA MET A 199 9.45 -1.33 7.87
C MET A 199 8.73 -0.01 7.60
N MET A 200 7.39 -0.01 7.56
CA MET A 200 6.62 1.23 7.40
C MET A 200 6.85 2.19 8.57
N CYS A 201 6.87 1.72 9.81
CA CYS A 201 7.16 2.53 10.99
C CYS A 201 8.58 3.12 10.94
N PHE A 202 9.58 2.34 10.51
CA PHE A 202 10.95 2.83 10.33
C PHE A 202 11.00 3.94 9.28
N LEU A 203 10.40 3.74 8.10
CA LEU A 203 10.37 4.75 7.03
C LEU A 203 9.57 5.99 7.41
N ALA A 204 8.57 5.86 8.29
CA ALA A 204 7.80 6.98 8.81
C ALA A 204 8.59 7.84 9.82
N SER A 205 9.59 7.27 10.48
CA SER A 205 10.35 7.91 11.56
C SER A 205 11.47 8.82 11.05
N ASP A 206 12.04 9.61 11.98
CA ASP A 206 13.21 10.45 11.72
C ASP A 206 14.50 9.63 11.51
N GLU A 207 14.53 8.36 11.92
CA GLU A 207 15.66 7.48 11.66
C GLU A 207 15.89 7.28 10.16
N ALA A 208 14.80 7.37 9.35
CA ALA A 208 14.84 7.31 7.90
C ALA A 208 14.95 8.69 7.21
N ARG A 209 15.37 9.73 7.93
CA ARG A 209 15.37 11.14 7.43
C ARG A 209 16.13 11.37 6.13
N PHE A 210 17.07 10.52 5.77
CA PHE A 210 17.87 10.61 4.54
C PHE A 210 17.49 9.58 3.48
N MET A 211 16.28 8.99 3.60
CA MET A 211 15.79 7.92 2.73
C MET A 211 14.57 8.41 1.94
N THR A 212 14.75 8.65 0.64
CA THR A 212 13.68 8.99 -0.31
C THR A 212 13.97 8.37 -1.67
N GLY A 213 12.94 8.04 -2.45
CA GLY A 213 13.06 7.40 -3.77
C GLY A 213 13.46 5.92 -3.71
N GLY A 214 13.45 5.30 -2.54
CA GLY A 214 13.88 3.93 -2.30
C GLY A 214 12.78 2.90 -2.51
N VAL A 215 13.19 1.72 -2.97
CA VAL A 215 12.36 0.51 -3.09
C VAL A 215 12.83 -0.48 -2.03
N TYR A 216 12.04 -0.66 -0.97
CA TYR A 216 12.43 -1.45 0.19
C TYR A 216 11.73 -2.80 0.18
N MET A 217 12.52 -3.85 -0.05
CA MET A 217 12.03 -5.23 -0.07
C MET A 217 11.83 -5.74 1.35
N VAL A 218 10.66 -6.37 1.61
CA VAL A 218 10.36 -7.14 2.82
C VAL A 218 9.81 -8.47 2.34
N ASP A 219 10.70 -9.34 1.86
CA ASP A 219 10.32 -10.40 0.92
C ASP A 219 10.94 -11.77 1.21
N GLY A 220 11.57 -11.95 2.35
CA GLY A 220 12.19 -13.21 2.71
C GLY A 220 13.26 -13.70 1.73
N GLY A 221 13.80 -12.80 0.88
CA GLY A 221 14.86 -13.10 -0.09
C GLY A 221 14.38 -13.46 -1.48
N ILE A 222 13.09 -13.34 -1.80
CA ILE A 222 12.56 -13.67 -3.14
C ILE A 222 13.29 -12.91 -4.24
N SER A 223 13.53 -11.62 -4.06
CA SER A 223 14.15 -10.74 -5.06
C SER A 223 15.68 -10.85 -5.14
N ALA A 224 16.30 -11.65 -4.29
CA ALA A 224 17.76 -11.88 -4.32
C ALA A 224 18.17 -12.98 -5.32
N LYS A 225 17.20 -13.62 -6.01
CA LYS A 225 17.45 -14.69 -6.99
C LYS A 225 17.59 -14.13 -8.40
#